data_d1df124b928e049dc08e1bedcddf388e
#
_entry.id   d1df124b928e049dc08e1bedcddf388e
#
_cell.length_a   1.000
_cell.length_b   1.000
_cell.length_c   1.000
_cell.angle_alpha   90.00
_cell.angle_beta   90.00
_cell.angle_gamma   90.00
#
_symmetry.space_group_name_H-M   'P 1'
#
loop_
_entity.id
_entity.type
_entity.pdbx_description
1 polymer ?
#
loop_
_entity_poly.entity_id
_entity_poly.type
_entity_poly.pdbx_seq_one_letter_code
_entity_poly.pdbx_strand_id
1 'polypeptide(L)'
;AIVNVTIKIEDNGVKLIRKGDINMNLHFVEGKDTTTLYTIPAGRIPLIVRTKNILHFVNENGGKLKIQYELHQNDEKMGSYQYEIKYKEIGEWILLKK
;
A
#
# COMPACT_ATOMS: atom_id res chain seq x y z
N ALA A 1 12.08 -3.62 -16.68
CA ALA A 1 12.08 -2.47 -15.79
C ALA A 1 12.17 -2.92 -14.34
N ILE A 2 12.92 -2.19 -13.54
CA ILE A 2 13.07 -2.49 -12.11
C ILE A 2 12.00 -1.69 -11.35
N VAL A 3 11.21 -2.40 -10.55
CA VAL A 3 10.22 -1.77 -9.68
C VAL A 3 10.66 -1.99 -8.24
N ASN A 4 10.83 -0.88 -7.52
CA ASN A 4 11.15 -0.91 -6.09
C ASN A 4 9.89 -0.67 -5.28
N VAL A 5 9.61 -1.56 -4.35
CA VAL A 5 8.48 -1.44 -3.45
C VAL A 5 9.00 -1.41 -2.02
N THR A 6 8.66 -0.35 -1.31
CA THR A 6 9.00 -0.20 0.11
C THR A 6 7.71 -0.17 0.91
N ILE A 7 7.65 -0.97 1.97
CA ILE A 7 6.50 -1.03 2.85
C ILE A 7 6.95 -0.67 4.25
N LYS A 8 6.25 0.30 4.84
CA LYS A 8 6.49 0.73 6.20
C LYS A 8 5.24 0.47 7.03
N ILE A 9 5.37 -0.39 8.03
CA ILE A 9 4.27 -0.73 8.93
C ILE A 9 4.42 0.13 10.18
N GLU A 10 3.37 0.90 10.47
CA GLU A 10 3.32 1.82 11.59
C GLU A 10 2.14 1.45 12.50
N ASP A 11 2.12 1.96 13.73
CA ASP A 11 1.06 1.66 14.71
C ASP A 11 -0.33 2.04 14.20
N ASN A 12 -0.42 3.12 13.42
CA ASN A 12 -1.69 3.66 12.93
C ASN A 12 -1.93 3.45 11.44
N GLY A 13 -1.09 2.69 10.76
CA GLY A 13 -1.29 2.47 9.35
C GLY A 13 -0.11 1.83 8.64
N VAL A 14 -0.24 1.73 7.33
CA VAL A 14 0.75 1.13 6.45
C VAL A 14 1.04 2.08 5.31
N LYS A 15 2.31 2.34 5.04
CA LYS A 15 2.74 3.11 3.88
C LYS A 15 3.38 2.18 2.85
N LEU A 16 2.95 2.30 1.61
CA LEU A 16 3.50 1.58 0.49
C LEU A 16 4.05 2.57 -0.51
N ILE A 17 5.33 2.47 -0.80
CA ILE A 17 6.00 3.35 -1.76
C ILE A 17 6.46 2.50 -2.93
N ARG A 18 5.96 2.81 -4.10
CA ARG A 18 6.35 2.15 -5.34
C ARG A 18 7.08 3.14 -6.22
N LYS A 19 8.28 2.76 -6.66
CA LYS A 19 9.09 3.55 -7.59
C LYS A 19 9.44 2.70 -8.81
N GLY A 20 9.26 3.28 -9.99
CA GLY A 20 9.52 2.63 -11.26
C GLY A 20 8.97 3.51 -12.37
N ASP A 21 8.43 2.89 -13.43
CA ASP A 21 7.77 3.64 -14.51
C ASP A 21 6.57 4.43 -13.99
N ILE A 22 5.90 3.89 -12.97
CA ILE A 22 4.81 4.54 -12.27
C ILE A 22 5.22 4.67 -10.81
N ASN A 23 5.23 5.90 -10.30
CA ASN A 23 5.52 6.17 -8.90
C ASN A 23 4.21 6.34 -8.13
N MET A 24 4.08 5.65 -7.01
CA MET A 24 2.87 5.70 -6.21
C MET A 24 3.22 5.59 -4.73
N ASN A 25 2.61 6.46 -3.92
CA ASN A 25 2.70 6.41 -2.47
C ASN A 25 1.30 6.17 -1.94
N LEU A 26 1.08 5.04 -1.31
CA LEU A 26 -0.19 4.71 -0.70
C LEU A 26 -0.04 4.72 0.81
N HIS A 27 -0.96 5.38 1.49
CA HIS A 27 -1.03 5.39 2.94
C HIS A 27 -2.37 4.81 3.36
N PHE A 28 -2.32 3.64 4.00
CA PHE A 28 -3.52 2.93 4.45
C PHE A 28 -3.71 3.16 5.94
N VAL A 29 -4.84 3.75 6.30
CA VAL A 29 -5.25 3.91 7.70
C VAL A 29 -6.65 3.33 7.81
N GLU A 30 -6.79 2.26 8.58
CA GLU A 30 -8.06 1.54 8.70
C GLU A 30 -9.19 2.46 9.14
N GLY A 31 -10.29 2.40 8.37
CA GLY A 31 -11.48 3.21 8.64
C GLY A 31 -11.37 4.66 8.22
N LYS A 32 -10.31 5.07 7.54
CA LYS A 32 -10.10 6.46 7.13
C LYS A 32 -9.78 6.59 5.65
N ASP A 33 -9.98 7.79 5.13
CA ASP A 33 -9.60 8.17 3.77
C ASP A 33 -8.26 8.89 3.81
N THR A 34 -7.38 8.54 2.87
CA THR A 34 -6.11 9.23 2.66
C THR A 34 -6.00 9.62 1.20
N THR A 35 -5.23 10.67 0.92
CA THR A 35 -5.03 11.15 -0.45
C THR A 35 -3.66 10.72 -0.95
N THR A 36 -3.62 10.19 -2.18
CA THR A 36 -2.37 9.88 -2.86
C THR A 36 -2.33 10.58 -4.21
N LEU A 37 -1.13 10.87 -4.69
CA LEU A 37 -0.90 11.37 -6.04
C LEU A 37 -0.37 10.22 -6.90
N TYR A 38 -1.14 9.89 -7.92
CA TYR A 38 -0.76 8.90 -8.91
C TYR A 38 -0.03 9.62 -10.05
N THR A 39 1.27 9.38 -10.15
CA THR A 39 2.09 10.06 -11.14
C THR A 39 2.26 9.20 -12.39
N ILE A 40 1.81 9.73 -13.51
CA ILE A 40 1.96 9.12 -14.83
C ILE A 40 2.72 10.11 -15.73
N PRO A 41 3.24 9.71 -16.90
CA PRO A 41 3.94 10.62 -17.79
C PRO A 41 3.14 11.88 -18.18
N ALA A 42 1.81 11.76 -18.25
CA ALA A 42 0.92 12.86 -18.60
C ALA A 42 0.63 13.82 -17.44
N GLY A 43 1.06 13.52 -16.21
CA GLY A 43 0.83 14.39 -15.06
C GLY A 43 0.54 13.63 -13.77
N ARG A 44 -0.11 14.32 -12.83
CA ARG A 44 -0.46 13.77 -11.52
C ARG A 44 -1.97 13.73 -11.34
N ILE A 45 -2.47 12.62 -10.83
CA ILE A 45 -3.88 12.42 -10.59
C ILE A 45 -4.08 12.19 -9.09
N PRO A 46 -4.85 13.05 -8.39
CA PRO A 46 -5.15 12.80 -6.99
C PRO A 46 -6.20 11.70 -6.85
N LEU A 47 -5.92 10.74 -5.98
CA LEU A 47 -6.82 9.64 -5.66
C LEU A 47 -7.07 9.60 -4.16
N ILE A 48 -8.28 9.22 -3.79
CA ILE A 48 -8.62 8.95 -2.40
C ILE A 48 -8.54 7.46 -2.16
N VAL A 49 -7.79 7.07 -1.15
CA VAL A 49 -7.66 5.68 -0.70
C VAL A 49 -8.53 5.50 0.52
N ARG A 50 -9.58 4.73 0.39
CA ARG A 50 -10.46 4.40 1.52
C ARG A 50 -10.13 3.00 2.00
N THR A 51 -9.46 2.92 3.14
CA THR A 51 -9.04 1.66 3.71
C THR A 51 -10.14 1.07 4.57
N LYS A 52 -10.61 -0.12 4.18
CA LYS A 52 -11.67 -0.82 4.90
C LYS A 52 -11.13 -1.64 6.05
N ASN A 53 -10.03 -2.34 5.81
CA ASN A 53 -9.53 -3.37 6.71
C ASN A 53 -8.04 -3.55 6.52
N ILE A 54 -7.33 -3.66 7.63
CA ILE A 54 -5.92 -4.05 7.63
C ILE A 54 -5.77 -5.23 8.59
N LEU A 55 -5.34 -6.36 8.06
CA LEU A 55 -5.05 -7.55 8.85
C LEU A 55 -3.56 -7.83 8.78
N HIS A 56 -2.93 -7.90 9.95
CA HIS A 56 -1.49 -8.12 10.05
C HIS A 56 -1.23 -9.33 10.94
N PHE A 57 -0.70 -10.39 10.35
CA PHE A 57 -0.34 -11.62 11.05
C PHE A 57 1.17 -11.66 11.16
N VAL A 58 1.68 -11.72 12.38
CA VAL A 58 3.13 -11.73 12.66
C VAL A 58 3.51 -13.09 13.23
N ASN A 59 4.59 -13.67 12.71
CA ASN A 59 5.19 -14.88 13.25
C ASN A 59 6.68 -14.62 13.57
N GLU A 60 7.39 -15.65 14.02
CA GLU A 60 8.78 -15.51 14.45
C GLU A 60 9.73 -15.01 13.36
N ASN A 61 9.43 -15.33 12.10
CA ASN A 61 10.34 -15.07 10.98
C ASN A 61 9.81 -14.05 9.98
N GLY A 62 8.67 -13.43 10.25
CA GLY A 62 8.09 -12.47 9.33
C GLY A 62 6.61 -12.30 9.55
N GLY A 63 5.84 -12.15 8.48
CA GLY A 63 4.42 -11.95 8.61
C GLY A 63 3.68 -11.90 7.28
N LYS A 64 2.38 -11.67 7.42
CA LYS A 64 1.47 -11.53 6.29
C LYS A 64 0.59 -10.32 6.54
N LEU A 65 0.48 -9.48 5.54
CA LEU A 65 -0.32 -8.27 5.59
C LEU A 65 -1.40 -8.35 4.52
N LYS A 66 -2.64 -8.12 4.91
CA LYS A 66 -3.77 -8.01 3.98
C LYS A 66 -4.43 -6.66 4.15
N ILE A 67 -4.61 -5.94 3.06
CA ILE A 67 -5.24 -4.63 3.06
C ILE A 67 -6.39 -4.66 2.06
N GLN A 68 -7.59 -4.32 2.53
CA GLN A 68 -8.75 -4.15 1.68
C GLN A 68 -9.07 -2.66 1.61
N TYR A 69 -9.13 -2.14 0.39
CA TYR A 69 -9.31 -0.70 0.19
C TYR A 69 -10.08 -0.43 -1.09
N GLU A 70 -10.58 0.79 -1.18
CA GLU A 70 -11.22 1.34 -2.36
C GLU A 70 -10.43 2.54 -2.85
N LEU A 71 -10.42 2.72 -4.15
CA LEU A 71 -9.90 3.95 -4.76
C LEU A 71 -11.06 4.78 -5.28
N HIS A 72 -11.00 6.09 -5.02
CA HIS A 72 -12.00 7.06 -5.44
C HIS A 72 -11.32 8.23 -6.13
N GLN A 73 -11.95 8.74 -7.16
CA GLN A 73 -11.52 9.95 -7.88
C GLN A 73 -12.74 10.83 -8.10
N ASN A 74 -12.67 12.09 -7.64
CA ASN A 74 -13.77 13.06 -7.80
C ASN A 74 -15.11 12.50 -7.29
N ASP A 75 -15.11 11.91 -6.09
CA ASP A 75 -16.27 11.29 -5.46
C ASP A 75 -16.83 10.06 -6.19
N GLU A 76 -16.12 9.58 -7.19
CA GLU A 76 -16.49 8.38 -7.92
C GLU A 76 -15.61 7.21 -7.52
N LYS A 77 -16.25 6.08 -7.19
CA LYS A 77 -15.53 4.86 -6.84
C LYS A 77 -14.95 4.24 -8.12
N MET A 78 -13.64 4.09 -8.14
CA MET A 78 -12.94 3.47 -9.27
C MET A 78 -12.85 1.95 -9.14
N GLY A 79 -12.79 1.44 -7.92
CA GLY A 79 -12.72 0.01 -7.70
C GLY A 79 -12.45 -0.35 -6.25
N SER A 80 -12.59 -1.64 -5.97
CA SER A 80 -12.24 -2.26 -4.70
C SER A 80 -11.08 -3.22 -4.92
N TYR A 81 -10.12 -3.19 -4.02
CA TYR A 81 -8.87 -3.93 -4.17
C TYR A 81 -8.50 -4.62 -2.88
N GLN A 82 -7.77 -5.70 -3.02
CA GLN A 82 -7.13 -6.38 -1.91
C GLN A 82 -5.65 -6.49 -2.22
N TYR A 83 -4.81 -6.05 -1.29
CA TYR A 83 -3.37 -6.17 -1.38
C TYR A 83 -2.92 -7.17 -0.33
N GLU A 84 -2.22 -8.21 -0.74
CA GLU A 84 -1.69 -9.22 0.17
C GLU A 84 -0.18 -9.28 0.03
N ILE A 85 0.51 -9.15 1.16
CA ILE A 85 1.96 -9.16 1.20
C ILE A 85 2.40 -10.19 2.21
N LYS A 86 3.27 -11.08 1.78
CA LYS A 86 3.99 -11.98 2.67
C LYS A 86 5.43 -11.51 2.73
N TYR A 87 5.96 -11.37 3.92
CA TYR A 87 7.32 -10.92 4.11
C TYR A 87 8.05 -11.83 5.08
N LYS A 88 9.38 -11.84 4.93
CA LYS A 88 10.26 -12.57 5.83
C LYS A 88 11.23 -11.57 6.43
N GLU A 89 11.37 -11.61 7.75
CA GLU A 89 12.31 -10.76 8.45
C GLU A 89 13.68 -11.42 8.47
N ILE A 90 14.71 -10.68 8.04
CA ILE A 90 16.09 -11.14 8.04
C ILE A 90 16.92 -10.07 8.75
N GLY A 91 17.20 -10.26 10.05
CA GLY A 91 17.87 -9.23 10.85
C GLY A 91 17.04 -7.95 10.88
N GLU A 92 17.61 -6.86 10.39
CA GLU A 92 16.92 -5.56 10.29
C GLU A 92 16.20 -5.35 8.96
N TRP A 93 16.24 -6.36 8.06
CA TRP A 93 15.71 -6.23 6.71
C TRP A 93 14.46 -7.06 6.54
N ILE A 94 13.54 -6.54 5.75
CA ILE A 94 12.33 -7.25 5.37
C ILE A 94 12.41 -7.60 3.89
N LEU A 95 12.34 -8.89 3.58
CA LEU A 95 12.29 -9.38 2.22
C LEU A 95 10.83 -9.63 1.86
N LEU A 96 10.34 -8.95 0.81
CA LEU A 96 8.98 -9.11 0.33
C LEU A 96 8.88 -10.24 -0.67
N LYS A 97 7.91 -11.12 -0.43
CA LYS A 97 7.52 -12.18 -1.37
C LYS A 97 6.09 -11.95 -1.79
N LYS A 98 5.88 -11.98 -3.07
CA LYS A 98 4.52 -11.97 -3.62
C LYS A 98 4.01 -13.39 -3.77
#